data_d0e8e806f4523bfdfd7ed8c4665fe8ea
#
_entry.id   d0e8e806f4523bfdfd7ed8c4665fe8ea
#
_cell.length_a   1.000
_cell.length_b   1.000
_cell.length_c   1.000
_cell.angle_alpha   90.00
_cell.angle_beta   90.00
_cell.angle_gamma   90.00
#
_symmetry.space_group_name_H-M   'P 1'
#
loop_
_entity.id
_entity.type
_entity.pdbx_description
1 polymer ?
#
loop_
_entity_poly.entity_id
_entity_poly.type
_entity_poly.pdbx_seq_one_letter_code
_entity_poly.pdbx_strand_id
1 'polypeptide(L)'
;TENEQGLPIILSSIVSSQTDVHKEFGGVVPELAARSHIEKIDLITKKAIDESGIKMESINAVAATAGPGLIVCLSVGLSFGKAMASSLNKPFIAVNHLEGHALSPKLNSDLNYPYLLLLISGGHTQFLSVQGLGNYKRLGTTIDDAVGEAFDKTAKLLGIEFPGGPQIEVYAKKGDPNKYELP
;
A
#
# COMPACT_ATOMS: atom_id res chain seq x y z
N THR A 1 16.55 -4.56 10.04
CA THR A 1 17.96 -4.13 10.04
C THR A 1 18.01 -2.63 9.89
N GLU A 2 18.93 -1.97 10.58
CA GLU A 2 19.15 -0.53 10.53
C GLU A 2 20.57 -0.27 10.03
N ASN A 3 20.77 0.89 9.39
CA ASN A 3 22.08 1.37 9.00
C ASN A 3 22.78 2.08 10.19
N GLU A 4 23.99 2.58 9.97
CA GLU A 4 24.77 3.31 10.98
C GLU A 4 24.07 4.59 11.49
N GLN A 5 23.09 5.10 10.76
CA GLN A 5 22.28 6.28 11.10
C GLN A 5 20.96 5.92 11.80
N GLY A 6 20.70 4.63 12.07
CA GLY A 6 19.47 4.14 12.68
C GLY A 6 18.25 4.12 11.70
N LEU A 7 18.49 4.29 10.40
CA LEU A 7 17.42 4.19 9.40
C LEU A 7 17.22 2.72 9.00
N PRO A 8 15.96 2.32 8.72
CA PRO A 8 15.67 0.95 8.29
C PRO A 8 16.30 0.64 6.92
N ILE A 9 16.83 -0.56 6.78
CA ILE A 9 17.37 -1.07 5.52
C ILE A 9 16.34 -2.03 4.93
N ILE A 10 15.89 -1.75 3.70
CA ILE A 10 15.04 -2.65 2.90
C ILE A 10 15.96 -3.68 2.23
N LEU A 11 15.92 -4.93 2.71
CA LEU A 11 16.75 -6.00 2.16
C LEU A 11 16.16 -6.61 0.88
N SER A 12 14.84 -6.63 0.75
CA SER A 12 14.12 -7.05 -0.45
C SER A 12 12.75 -6.39 -0.51
N SER A 13 12.23 -6.21 -1.73
CA SER A 13 10.89 -5.65 -1.97
C SER A 13 10.29 -6.30 -3.21
N ILE A 14 9.46 -7.33 -3.00
CA ILE A 14 8.89 -8.12 -4.10
C ILE A 14 7.42 -7.74 -4.30
N VAL A 15 7.10 -7.35 -5.52
CA VAL A 15 5.74 -7.01 -5.94
C VAL A 15 5.29 -7.95 -7.05
N SER A 16 4.09 -8.52 -6.89
CA SER A 16 3.39 -9.24 -7.94
C SER A 16 2.11 -8.50 -8.28
N SER A 17 2.15 -7.68 -9.33
CA SER A 17 0.98 -6.93 -9.80
C SER A 17 -0.13 -7.89 -10.23
N GLN A 18 -1.38 -7.45 -9.99
CA GLN A 18 -2.61 -8.12 -10.42
C GLN A 18 -3.43 -7.23 -11.36
N THR A 19 -2.84 -6.16 -11.89
CA THR A 19 -3.53 -5.19 -12.75
C THR A 19 -4.21 -5.86 -13.94
N ASP A 20 -3.51 -6.80 -14.60
CA ASP A 20 -4.05 -7.51 -15.77
C ASP A 20 -5.29 -8.36 -15.44
N VAL A 21 -5.32 -8.96 -14.24
CA VAL A 21 -6.46 -9.77 -13.77
C VAL A 21 -7.71 -8.90 -13.59
N HIS A 22 -7.53 -7.65 -13.21
CA HIS A 22 -8.64 -6.73 -12.89
C HIS A 22 -9.04 -5.80 -14.01
N LYS A 23 -8.18 -5.66 -15.03
CA LYS A 23 -8.37 -4.73 -16.15
C LYS A 23 -9.69 -4.94 -16.87
N GLU A 24 -10.06 -6.19 -17.14
CA GLU A 24 -11.31 -6.55 -17.83
C GLU A 24 -12.58 -6.14 -17.05
N PHE A 25 -12.45 -6.00 -15.73
CA PHE A 25 -13.56 -5.62 -14.84
C PHE A 25 -13.62 -4.10 -14.58
N GLY A 26 -12.63 -3.36 -15.06
CA GLY A 26 -12.53 -1.91 -14.85
C GLY A 26 -12.32 -1.51 -13.37
N GLY A 27 -11.80 -2.42 -12.53
CA GLY A 27 -11.55 -2.20 -11.12
C GLY A 27 -11.27 -3.50 -10.36
N VAL A 28 -10.87 -3.39 -9.10
CA VAL A 28 -10.51 -4.55 -8.28
C VAL A 28 -11.73 -5.40 -7.95
N VAL A 29 -11.66 -6.70 -8.27
CA VAL A 29 -12.63 -7.73 -7.85
C VAL A 29 -12.05 -8.47 -6.64
N PRO A 30 -12.60 -8.27 -5.43
CA PRO A 30 -12.00 -8.76 -4.18
C PRO A 30 -11.74 -10.25 -4.14
N GLU A 31 -12.67 -11.06 -4.65
CA GLU A 31 -12.54 -12.52 -4.66
C GLU A 31 -11.43 -13.00 -5.60
N LEU A 32 -11.30 -12.40 -6.78
CA LEU A 32 -10.21 -12.70 -7.71
C LEU A 32 -8.86 -12.29 -7.12
N ALA A 33 -8.82 -11.12 -6.45
CA ALA A 33 -7.63 -10.66 -5.76
C ALA A 33 -7.20 -11.65 -4.67
N ALA A 34 -8.15 -12.10 -3.82
CA ALA A 34 -7.87 -13.05 -2.75
C ALA A 34 -7.36 -14.39 -3.28
N ARG A 35 -7.95 -14.93 -4.35
CA ARG A 35 -7.49 -16.16 -5.01
C ARG A 35 -6.06 -16.01 -5.53
N SER A 36 -5.78 -14.92 -6.24
CA SER A 36 -4.43 -14.64 -6.74
C SER A 36 -3.41 -14.46 -5.60
N HIS A 37 -3.83 -13.91 -4.45
CA HIS A 37 -2.97 -13.87 -3.26
C HIS A 37 -2.64 -15.27 -2.75
N ILE A 38 -3.64 -16.16 -2.62
CA ILE A 38 -3.43 -17.54 -2.16
C ILE A 38 -2.45 -18.27 -3.07
N GLU A 39 -2.57 -18.10 -4.39
CA GLU A 39 -1.73 -18.78 -5.37
C GLU A 39 -0.27 -18.33 -5.41
N LYS A 40 0.01 -17.12 -4.88
CA LYS A 40 1.33 -16.49 -5.07
C LYS A 40 2.07 -16.18 -3.77
N ILE A 41 1.40 -16.17 -2.62
CA ILE A 41 1.95 -15.63 -1.38
C ILE A 41 3.19 -16.41 -0.91
N ASP A 42 3.23 -17.71 -1.07
CA ASP A 42 4.37 -18.55 -0.72
C ASP A 42 5.56 -18.28 -1.65
N LEU A 43 5.32 -18.21 -2.97
CA LEU A 43 6.34 -17.93 -3.98
C LEU A 43 6.95 -16.54 -3.78
N ILE A 44 6.12 -15.52 -3.54
CA ILE A 44 6.58 -14.16 -3.29
C ILE A 44 7.38 -14.07 -1.99
N THR A 45 6.91 -14.74 -0.94
CA THR A 45 7.63 -14.78 0.34
C THR A 45 8.98 -15.48 0.19
N LYS A 46 9.02 -16.63 -0.47
CA LYS A 46 10.28 -17.32 -0.77
C LYS A 46 11.24 -16.41 -1.53
N LYS A 47 10.77 -15.80 -2.60
CA LYS A 47 11.58 -14.89 -3.41
C LYS A 47 12.13 -13.72 -2.58
N ALA A 48 11.31 -13.14 -1.69
CA ALA A 48 11.72 -12.05 -0.81
C ALA A 48 12.84 -12.48 0.14
N ILE A 49 12.76 -13.68 0.69
CA ILE A 49 13.81 -14.25 1.57
C ILE A 49 15.08 -14.53 0.77
N ASP A 50 14.97 -15.17 -0.39
CA ASP A 50 16.11 -15.49 -1.24
C ASP A 50 16.85 -14.22 -1.68
N GLU A 51 16.13 -13.17 -2.12
CA GLU A 51 16.73 -11.88 -2.53
C GLU A 51 17.30 -11.09 -1.36
N SER A 52 16.77 -11.24 -0.16
CA SER A 52 17.28 -10.55 1.03
C SER A 52 18.64 -11.06 1.49
N GLY A 53 19.05 -12.26 1.07
CA GLY A 53 20.28 -12.90 1.49
C GLY A 53 20.32 -13.35 2.96
N ILE A 54 19.20 -13.24 3.70
CA ILE A 54 19.12 -13.71 5.09
C ILE A 54 18.57 -15.13 5.16
N LYS A 55 18.92 -15.84 6.24
CA LYS A 55 18.31 -17.15 6.54
C LYS A 55 16.96 -16.95 7.21
N MET A 56 16.02 -17.86 6.96
CA MET A 56 14.70 -17.83 7.57
C MET A 56 14.72 -17.78 9.10
N GLU A 57 15.66 -18.47 9.72
CA GLU A 57 15.84 -18.52 11.17
C GLU A 57 16.29 -17.16 11.76
N SER A 58 16.88 -16.31 10.92
CA SER A 58 17.33 -14.97 11.31
C SER A 58 16.19 -13.94 11.35
N ILE A 59 15.00 -14.29 10.91
CA ILE A 59 13.81 -13.44 10.99
C ILE A 59 13.47 -13.25 12.48
N ASN A 60 13.29 -11.99 12.90
CA ASN A 60 12.97 -11.65 14.29
C ASN A 60 11.47 -11.51 14.54
N ALA A 61 10.70 -11.12 13.54
CA ALA A 61 9.26 -10.99 13.61
C ALA A 61 8.64 -11.15 12.23
N VAL A 62 7.35 -11.48 12.19
CA VAL A 62 6.53 -11.49 10.97
C VAL A 62 5.44 -10.44 11.13
N ALA A 63 5.25 -9.60 10.11
CA ALA A 63 4.22 -8.59 10.11
C ALA A 63 3.26 -8.78 8.92
N ALA A 64 1.98 -8.48 9.14
CA ALA A 64 1.01 -8.43 8.05
C ALA A 64 -0.03 -7.33 8.31
N THR A 65 -0.55 -6.76 7.23
CA THR A 65 -1.61 -5.75 7.28
C THR A 65 -2.90 -6.37 7.83
N ALA A 66 -3.43 -5.75 8.90
CA ALA A 66 -4.64 -6.23 9.58
C ALA A 66 -5.90 -5.43 9.22
N GLY A 67 -5.74 -4.28 8.60
CA GLY A 67 -6.82 -3.39 8.17
C GLY A 67 -6.43 -1.91 8.27
N PRO A 68 -7.28 -1.02 7.74
CA PRO A 68 -8.44 -1.28 6.88
C PRO A 68 -8.07 -1.82 5.50
N GLY A 69 -9.05 -2.46 4.83
CA GLY A 69 -8.87 -3.02 3.48
C GLY A 69 -9.90 -4.11 3.16
N LEU A 70 -9.79 -4.73 2.01
CA LEU A 70 -10.65 -5.82 1.57
C LEU A 70 -10.48 -7.05 2.46
N ILE A 71 -11.50 -7.39 3.22
CA ILE A 71 -11.43 -8.40 4.28
C ILE A 71 -10.95 -9.77 3.78
N VAL A 72 -11.40 -10.18 2.59
CA VAL A 72 -10.99 -11.46 1.99
C VAL A 72 -9.49 -11.47 1.66
N CYS A 73 -8.94 -10.36 1.17
CA CYS A 73 -7.52 -10.22 0.88
C CYS A 73 -6.67 -10.13 2.16
N LEU A 74 -7.13 -9.34 3.14
CA LEU A 74 -6.48 -9.23 4.45
C LEU A 74 -6.40 -10.58 5.15
N SER A 75 -7.47 -11.39 5.07
CA SER A 75 -7.51 -12.72 5.68
C SER A 75 -6.43 -13.66 5.14
N VAL A 76 -6.10 -13.58 3.85
CA VAL A 76 -5.01 -14.36 3.26
C VAL A 76 -3.67 -13.98 3.88
N GLY A 77 -3.33 -12.70 3.87
CA GLY A 77 -2.07 -12.20 4.42
C GLY A 77 -1.94 -12.47 5.93
N LEU A 78 -3.01 -12.23 6.69
CA LEU A 78 -3.03 -12.46 8.14
C LEU A 78 -2.87 -13.96 8.49
N SER A 79 -3.58 -14.85 7.79
CA SER A 79 -3.50 -16.29 8.03
C SER A 79 -2.11 -16.83 7.72
N PHE A 80 -1.55 -16.43 6.56
CA PHE A 80 -0.20 -16.83 6.16
C PHE A 80 0.85 -16.27 7.12
N GLY A 81 0.80 -14.99 7.45
CA GLY A 81 1.75 -14.35 8.35
C GLY A 81 1.72 -14.95 9.76
N LYS A 82 0.54 -15.24 10.30
CA LYS A 82 0.39 -15.92 11.60
C LYS A 82 0.95 -17.34 11.57
N ALA A 83 0.66 -18.10 10.52
CA ALA A 83 1.19 -19.46 10.36
C ALA A 83 2.72 -19.45 10.28
N MET A 84 3.29 -18.54 9.51
CA MET A 84 4.74 -18.35 9.40
C MET A 84 5.36 -17.95 10.75
N ALA A 85 4.79 -16.97 11.45
CA ALA A 85 5.27 -16.55 12.76
C ALA A 85 5.25 -17.71 13.76
N SER A 86 4.18 -18.47 13.78
CA SER A 86 4.03 -19.66 14.63
C SER A 86 5.06 -20.72 14.30
N SER A 87 5.27 -21.04 13.02
CA SER A 87 6.23 -22.07 12.57
C SER A 87 7.68 -21.70 12.92
N LEU A 88 8.01 -20.41 12.88
CA LEU A 88 9.33 -19.86 13.24
C LEU A 88 9.50 -19.61 14.75
N ASN A 89 8.44 -19.77 15.54
CA ASN A 89 8.39 -19.36 16.95
C ASN A 89 8.81 -17.90 17.14
N LYS A 90 8.27 -16.99 16.31
CA LYS A 90 8.57 -15.54 16.31
C LYS A 90 7.29 -14.73 16.57
N PRO A 91 7.44 -13.49 17.08
CA PRO A 91 6.32 -12.57 17.25
C PRO A 91 5.60 -12.30 15.93
N PHE A 92 4.27 -12.18 16.00
CA PHE A 92 3.44 -11.67 14.91
C PHE A 92 3.01 -10.23 15.19
N ILE A 93 3.15 -9.35 14.23
CA ILE A 93 2.79 -7.93 14.32
C ILE A 93 1.64 -7.64 13.34
N ALA A 94 0.48 -7.27 13.88
CA ALA A 94 -0.66 -6.81 13.10
C ALA A 94 -0.50 -5.32 12.79
N VAL A 95 -0.30 -4.97 11.52
CA VAL A 95 -0.03 -3.58 11.09
C VAL A 95 -1.31 -2.93 10.59
N ASN A 96 -1.59 -1.71 11.06
CA ASN A 96 -2.63 -0.87 10.47
C ASN A 96 -2.16 -0.34 9.11
N HIS A 97 -2.98 -0.53 8.05
CA HIS A 97 -2.66 -0.14 6.68
C HIS A 97 -2.35 1.37 6.55
N LEU A 98 -3.16 2.22 7.20
CA LEU A 98 -2.97 3.68 7.14
C LEU A 98 -1.73 4.11 7.95
N GLU A 99 -1.42 3.40 9.02
CA GLU A 99 -0.17 3.61 9.78
C GLU A 99 1.06 3.23 8.94
N GLY A 100 0.98 2.15 8.17
CA GLY A 100 2.02 1.80 7.20
C GLY A 100 2.27 2.92 6.19
N HIS A 101 1.22 3.54 5.67
CA HIS A 101 1.36 4.74 4.83
C HIS A 101 1.93 5.92 5.59
N ALA A 102 1.47 6.17 6.81
CA ALA A 102 1.93 7.30 7.61
C ALA A 102 3.43 7.23 7.94
N LEU A 103 3.94 6.03 8.12
CA LEU A 103 5.34 5.80 8.49
C LEU A 103 6.27 5.60 7.28
N SER A 104 5.73 5.40 6.08
CA SER A 104 6.54 5.15 4.88
C SER A 104 7.59 6.22 4.57
N PRO A 105 7.39 7.53 4.83
CA PRO A 105 8.43 8.54 4.63
C PRO A 105 9.67 8.32 5.51
N LYS A 106 9.51 7.67 6.68
CA LYS A 106 10.62 7.36 7.58
C LYS A 106 11.53 6.23 7.08
N LEU A 107 11.14 5.53 6.02
CA LEU A 107 12.01 4.53 5.38
C LEU A 107 13.21 5.17 4.68
N ASN A 108 13.07 6.40 4.19
CA ASN A 108 14.07 7.07 3.36
C ASN A 108 14.54 8.40 3.96
N SER A 109 14.04 8.78 5.12
CA SER A 109 14.38 10.08 5.73
C SER A 109 14.33 10.00 7.25
N ASP A 110 15.18 10.80 7.90
CA ASP A 110 15.14 11.04 9.35
C ASP A 110 14.06 12.08 9.68
N LEU A 111 12.80 11.76 9.34
CA LEU A 111 11.67 12.62 9.59
C LEU A 111 11.27 12.52 11.07
N ASN A 112 11.40 13.62 11.79
CA ASN A 112 11.05 13.69 13.21
C ASN A 112 9.56 13.99 13.43
N TYR A 113 9.02 13.52 14.54
CA TYR A 113 7.68 13.88 14.99
C TYR A 113 7.67 15.27 15.67
N PRO A 114 6.56 16.03 15.58
CA PRO A 114 5.37 15.76 14.76
C PRO A 114 5.56 16.20 13.30
N TYR A 115 4.80 15.59 12.38
CA TYR A 115 4.72 16.05 10.99
C TYR A 115 3.29 16.00 10.46
N LEU A 116 3.03 16.80 9.42
CA LEU A 116 1.78 16.78 8.68
C LEU A 116 1.89 15.79 7.53
N LEU A 117 0.95 14.85 7.46
CA LEU A 117 0.82 13.88 6.38
C LEU A 117 -0.41 14.22 5.54
N LEU A 118 -0.22 14.34 4.22
CA LEU A 118 -1.29 14.22 3.25
C LEU A 118 -1.27 12.79 2.70
N LEU A 119 -2.24 11.99 3.15
CA LEU A 119 -2.43 10.62 2.68
C LEU A 119 -3.39 10.64 1.49
N ILE A 120 -2.91 10.18 0.33
CA ILE A 120 -3.68 10.06 -0.92
C ILE A 120 -3.55 8.63 -1.43
N SER A 121 -4.70 7.98 -1.61
CA SER A 121 -4.77 6.63 -2.18
C SER A 121 -6.07 6.42 -2.97
N GLY A 122 -6.28 5.22 -3.47
CA GLY A 122 -7.54 4.82 -4.13
C GLY A 122 -8.75 4.83 -3.20
N GLY A 123 -8.56 4.63 -1.90
CA GLY A 123 -9.65 4.55 -0.93
C GLY A 123 -9.61 5.61 0.18
N HIS A 124 -8.55 6.40 0.28
CA HIS A 124 -8.38 7.37 1.36
C HIS A 124 -7.75 8.66 0.86
N THR A 125 -8.29 9.78 1.30
CA THR A 125 -7.68 11.11 1.16
C THR A 125 -7.88 11.87 2.46
N GLN A 126 -6.78 12.06 3.21
CA GLN A 126 -6.82 12.60 4.57
C GLN A 126 -5.61 13.47 4.88
N PHE A 127 -5.83 14.50 5.69
CA PHE A 127 -4.78 15.19 6.40
C PHE A 127 -4.65 14.64 7.82
N LEU A 128 -3.44 14.19 8.18
CA LEU A 128 -3.13 13.65 9.49
C LEU A 128 -1.97 14.41 10.13
N SER A 129 -2.13 14.79 11.40
CA SER A 129 -0.99 15.15 12.25
C SER A 129 -0.44 13.87 12.87
N VAL A 130 0.78 13.53 12.51
CA VAL A 130 1.50 12.36 13.03
C VAL A 130 2.37 12.81 14.19
N GLN A 131 1.97 12.48 15.40
CA GLN A 131 2.63 12.94 16.63
C GLN A 131 3.58 11.90 17.21
N GLY A 132 3.47 10.65 16.76
CA GLY A 132 4.28 9.52 17.18
C GLY A 132 3.69 8.22 16.64
N LEU A 133 4.38 7.11 16.87
CA LEU A 133 3.88 5.78 16.58
C LEU A 133 2.60 5.52 17.36
N GLY A 134 1.52 5.13 16.67
CA GLY A 134 0.20 4.92 17.28
C GLY A 134 -0.52 6.21 17.71
N ASN A 135 0.05 7.39 17.48
CA ASN A 135 -0.54 8.67 17.89
C ASN A 135 -0.78 9.59 16.70
N TYR A 136 -2.01 9.52 16.18
CA TYR A 136 -2.45 10.24 14.99
C TYR A 136 -3.68 11.08 15.26
N LYS A 137 -3.67 12.32 14.76
CA LYS A 137 -4.85 13.19 14.79
C LYS A 137 -5.29 13.49 13.35
N ARG A 138 -6.49 13.05 12.98
CA ARG A 138 -7.09 13.40 11.69
C ARG A 138 -7.55 14.85 11.73
N LEU A 139 -7.00 15.67 10.84
CA LEU A 139 -7.31 17.10 10.69
C LEU A 139 -8.39 17.33 9.65
N GLY A 140 -8.43 16.49 8.61
CA GLY A 140 -9.42 16.55 7.55
C GLY A 140 -9.47 15.25 6.76
N THR A 141 -10.55 15.04 6.04
CA THR A 141 -10.75 13.90 5.13
C THR A 141 -11.62 14.34 3.98
N THR A 142 -11.53 13.63 2.85
CA THR A 142 -12.49 13.83 1.76
C THR A 142 -13.92 13.63 2.27
N ILE A 143 -14.84 14.38 1.69
CA ILE A 143 -16.29 14.31 2.02
C ILE A 143 -16.99 13.33 1.08
N ASP A 144 -16.43 13.13 -0.10
CA ASP A 144 -16.96 12.28 -1.17
C ASP A 144 -15.93 11.23 -1.56
N ASP A 145 -15.51 11.18 -2.82
CA ASP A 145 -14.53 10.21 -3.31
C ASP A 145 -13.12 10.48 -2.77
N ALA A 146 -12.35 9.42 -2.59
CA ALA A 146 -10.91 9.56 -2.48
C ALA A 146 -10.32 10.05 -3.81
N VAL A 147 -9.19 10.77 -3.78
CA VAL A 147 -8.58 11.33 -5.00
C VAL A 147 -8.30 10.25 -6.05
N GLY A 148 -7.75 9.10 -5.66
CA GLY A 148 -7.48 8.01 -6.60
C GLY A 148 -8.76 7.44 -7.21
N GLU A 149 -9.82 7.29 -6.43
CA GLU A 149 -11.13 6.87 -6.91
C GLU A 149 -11.73 7.90 -7.89
N ALA A 150 -11.61 9.20 -7.59
CA ALA A 150 -12.05 10.26 -8.48
C ALA A 150 -11.33 10.21 -9.84
N PHE A 151 -10.02 9.94 -9.85
CA PHE A 151 -9.26 9.72 -11.08
C PHE A 151 -9.76 8.52 -11.87
N ASP A 152 -10.01 7.39 -11.23
CA ASP A 152 -10.51 6.18 -11.91
C ASP A 152 -11.92 6.38 -12.47
N LYS A 153 -12.81 7.04 -11.73
CA LYS A 153 -14.15 7.39 -12.20
C LYS A 153 -14.11 8.35 -13.38
N THR A 154 -13.27 9.38 -13.30
CA THR A 154 -13.08 10.35 -14.41
C THR A 154 -12.54 9.65 -15.65
N ALA A 155 -11.53 8.80 -15.50
CA ALA A 155 -10.98 8.01 -16.59
C ALA A 155 -12.06 7.17 -17.28
N LYS A 156 -12.89 6.49 -16.49
CA LYS A 156 -14.00 5.67 -16.99
C LYS A 156 -15.00 6.49 -17.79
N LEU A 157 -15.34 7.71 -17.34
CA LEU A 157 -16.22 8.62 -18.08
C LEU A 157 -15.61 9.08 -19.42
N LEU A 158 -14.28 9.19 -19.47
CA LEU A 158 -13.54 9.55 -20.69
C LEU A 158 -13.25 8.34 -21.61
N GLY A 159 -13.68 7.13 -21.25
CA GLY A 159 -13.37 5.91 -22.00
C GLY A 159 -11.92 5.46 -21.89
N ILE A 160 -11.20 5.91 -20.84
CA ILE A 160 -9.82 5.53 -20.55
C ILE A 160 -9.82 4.26 -19.69
N GLU A 161 -8.95 3.31 -20.04
CA GLU A 161 -8.88 2.02 -19.36
C GLU A 161 -8.30 2.12 -17.93
N PHE A 162 -8.70 1.16 -17.11
CA PHE A 162 -8.14 0.96 -15.75
C PHE A 162 -6.67 0.46 -15.80
N PRO A 163 -5.78 0.94 -14.89
CA PRO A 163 -5.98 1.97 -13.87
C PRO A 163 -6.01 3.39 -14.47
N GLY A 164 -7.01 4.17 -14.10
CA GLY A 164 -7.29 5.47 -14.72
C GLY A 164 -6.30 6.57 -14.37
N GLY A 165 -5.86 6.65 -13.10
CA GLY A 165 -4.99 7.72 -12.63
C GLY A 165 -3.71 7.89 -13.47
N PRO A 166 -2.89 6.84 -13.64
CA PRO A 166 -1.67 6.92 -14.46
C PRO A 166 -1.94 7.30 -15.92
N GLN A 167 -3.06 6.82 -16.50
CA GLN A 167 -3.42 7.14 -17.89
C GLN A 167 -3.84 8.60 -18.03
N ILE A 168 -4.65 9.12 -17.09
CA ILE A 168 -5.02 10.55 -17.08
C ILE A 168 -3.77 11.41 -17.02
N GLU A 169 -2.77 11.07 -16.20
CA GLU A 169 -1.50 11.81 -16.13
C GLU A 169 -0.80 11.85 -17.49
N VAL A 170 -0.76 10.72 -18.20
CA VAL A 170 -0.15 10.65 -19.55
C VAL A 170 -0.87 11.57 -20.54
N TYR A 171 -2.21 11.60 -20.50
CA TYR A 171 -2.99 12.49 -21.36
C TYR A 171 -2.84 13.95 -20.94
N ALA A 172 -2.84 14.25 -19.65
CA ALA A 172 -2.69 15.60 -19.11
C ALA A 172 -1.37 16.25 -19.54
N LYS A 173 -0.26 15.50 -19.58
CA LYS A 173 1.04 15.97 -20.07
C LYS A 173 1.03 16.44 -21.54
N LYS A 174 0.04 16.03 -22.33
CA LYS A 174 -0.14 16.42 -23.73
C LYS A 174 -1.16 17.55 -23.90
N GLY A 175 -1.87 17.91 -22.83
CA GLY A 175 -2.91 18.93 -22.81
C GLY A 175 -2.35 20.34 -22.59
N ASP A 176 -3.16 21.33 -22.85
CA ASP A 176 -2.92 22.72 -22.50
C ASP A 176 -3.67 23.02 -21.19
N PRO A 177 -2.95 23.25 -20.06
CA PRO A 177 -3.58 23.51 -18.77
C PRO A 177 -4.32 24.85 -18.70
N ASN A 178 -4.06 25.76 -19.67
CA ASN A 178 -4.67 27.08 -19.72
C ASN A 178 -5.83 27.17 -20.74
N LYS A 179 -6.18 26.07 -21.40
CA LYS A 179 -7.21 26.07 -22.43
C LYS A 179 -8.61 26.41 -21.89
N TYR A 180 -8.86 26.07 -20.64
CA TYR A 180 -10.14 26.34 -19.96
C TYR A 180 -9.85 27.05 -18.63
N GLU A 181 -10.56 28.14 -18.38
CA GLU A 181 -10.53 28.80 -17.09
C GLU A 181 -11.39 27.97 -16.11
N LEU A 182 -10.74 27.42 -15.09
CA LEU A 182 -11.40 26.67 -14.04
C LEU A 182 -11.55 27.55 -12.80
N PRO A 183 -12.63 27.36 -12.00
CA PRO A 183 -12.87 28.15 -10.80
C PRO A 183 -11.80 27.91 -9.72
#